data_ff7b4c512722780f82ca47e28ed4579d
#
_entry.id   ff7b4c512722780f82ca47e28ed4579d
#
_cell.length_a   1.000
_cell.length_b   1.000
_cell.length_c   1.000
_cell.angle_alpha   90.00
_cell.angle_beta   90.00
_cell.angle_gamma   90.00
#
_symmetry.space_group_name_H-M   'P 1'
#
loop_
_entity.id
_entity.type
_entity.pdbx_description
1 polymer ?
#
loop_
_entity_poly.entity_id
_entity_poly.type
_entity_poly.pdbx_seq_one_letter_code
_entity_poly.pdbx_strand_id
1 'polypeptide(L)'
;KKILLNNYIWPNDDLPFNKMPINYSTNVQDNLFSDIESLLQINSFTVEMDHGMNSISYIFLPKISNDKLIIYHQGHTSSSLRGPDSHSFEQDKQIIQSFLDKNYSVLIFSMPGNGMNNAPVVDIPHLGKIILNSHDHFKLIETKTFHPIKFFIEPVIITLNHIEKNYNFESINMMGLSGGGWSTVIISALDDRIQKSYSIAGSFPIWMRSDSSDFGDYEQTIPEFYQIANYEELYLMSSYGVGRELILFYNEFDPCCFPGNLYKQFPFEDIIIQKLEILEKGKFDVIVDLKQDKHIVSDFTLNKIFSFLESE
;
A
#
# COMPACT_ATOMS: atom_id res chain seq x y z
N LYS A 1 1.20 -18.03 -10.63
CA LYS A 1 1.18 -17.68 -9.20
C LYS A 1 0.02 -16.75 -8.86
N LYS A 2 -0.29 -15.70 -9.62
CA LYS A 2 -1.42 -14.78 -9.37
C LYS A 2 -2.75 -15.52 -9.10
N ILE A 3 -3.09 -16.51 -9.92
CA ILE A 3 -4.30 -17.34 -9.71
C ILE A 3 -4.23 -18.10 -8.37
N LEU A 4 -3.09 -18.66 -8.02
CA LEU A 4 -2.91 -19.38 -6.75
C LEU A 4 -3.00 -18.46 -5.55
N LEU A 5 -2.45 -17.24 -5.63
CA LEU A 5 -2.58 -16.22 -4.59
C LEU A 5 -4.04 -15.79 -4.43
N ASN A 6 -4.74 -15.52 -5.54
CA ASN A 6 -6.16 -15.17 -5.50
C ASN A 6 -6.99 -16.27 -4.83
N ASN A 7 -6.77 -17.54 -5.17
CA ASN A 7 -7.47 -18.67 -4.57
C ASN A 7 -7.15 -18.84 -3.06
N TYR A 8 -5.95 -18.46 -2.64
CA TYR A 8 -5.58 -18.45 -1.23
C TYR A 8 -6.26 -17.28 -0.49
N ILE A 9 -6.14 -16.06 -1.01
CA ILE A 9 -6.68 -14.85 -0.36
C ILE A 9 -8.21 -14.90 -0.30
N TRP A 10 -8.85 -15.35 -1.38
CA TRP A 10 -10.29 -15.43 -1.55
C TRP A 10 -10.74 -16.87 -1.85
N PRO A 11 -10.70 -17.76 -0.86
CA PRO A 11 -11.24 -19.11 -1.04
C PRO A 11 -12.73 -19.02 -1.36
N ASN A 12 -13.25 -19.97 -2.13
CA ASN A 12 -14.64 -20.04 -2.61
C ASN A 12 -15.02 -19.01 -3.72
N ASP A 13 -14.04 -18.53 -4.47
CA ASP A 13 -14.24 -17.63 -5.64
C ASP A 13 -14.90 -16.28 -5.28
N ASP A 14 -14.86 -15.84 -4.03
CA ASP A 14 -15.39 -14.53 -3.60
C ASP A 14 -14.44 -13.37 -3.95
N LEU A 15 -14.03 -13.31 -5.21
CA LEU A 15 -13.07 -12.35 -5.73
C LEU A 15 -13.60 -10.90 -5.67
N PRO A 16 -12.77 -9.92 -5.28
CA PRO A 16 -13.19 -8.53 -5.11
C PRO A 16 -13.32 -7.74 -6.42
N PHE A 17 -12.87 -8.27 -7.55
CA PHE A 17 -12.72 -7.53 -8.81
C PHE A 17 -14.02 -7.00 -9.45
N ASN A 18 -15.19 -7.48 -8.97
CA ASN A 18 -16.50 -6.98 -9.40
C ASN A 18 -17.28 -6.31 -8.27
N LYS A 19 -16.72 -6.22 -7.06
CA LYS A 19 -17.37 -5.59 -5.91
C LYS A 19 -17.20 -4.07 -5.98
N MET A 20 -18.11 -3.35 -5.33
CA MET A 20 -18.09 -1.89 -5.22
C MET A 20 -18.09 -1.49 -3.76
N PRO A 21 -17.55 -0.30 -3.40
CA PRO A 21 -17.70 0.25 -2.07
C PRO A 21 -19.18 0.33 -1.70
N ILE A 22 -19.50 0.06 -0.45
CA ILE A 22 -20.88 0.14 0.05
C ILE A 22 -21.37 1.56 0.18
N ASN A 23 -20.43 2.49 0.38
CA ASN A 23 -20.71 3.90 0.53
C ASN A 23 -19.72 4.73 -0.29
N TYR A 24 -20.27 5.74 -0.97
CA TYR A 24 -19.51 6.77 -1.67
C TYR A 24 -20.12 8.12 -1.36
N SER A 25 -19.33 9.03 -0.82
CA SER A 25 -19.75 10.40 -0.51
C SER A 25 -18.90 11.40 -1.25
N THR A 26 -19.55 12.36 -1.89
CA THR A 26 -18.87 13.43 -2.60
C THR A 26 -18.78 14.69 -1.75
N ASN A 27 -17.76 15.50 -1.99
CA ASN A 27 -17.56 16.81 -1.37
C ASN A 27 -17.56 16.76 0.16
N VAL A 28 -16.80 15.79 0.69
CA VAL A 28 -16.60 15.66 2.14
C VAL A 28 -15.88 16.89 2.66
N GLN A 29 -16.44 17.51 3.68
CA GLN A 29 -15.81 18.66 4.33
C GLN A 29 -14.86 18.16 5.43
N ASP A 30 -13.58 18.44 5.28
CA ASP A 30 -12.58 18.11 6.28
C ASP A 30 -11.64 19.31 6.48
N ASN A 31 -11.77 19.96 7.64
CA ASN A 31 -11.04 21.19 7.97
C ASN A 31 -9.52 20.96 8.04
N LEU A 32 -9.06 19.71 8.22
CA LEU A 32 -7.65 19.36 8.27
C LEU A 32 -6.91 19.62 6.95
N PHE A 33 -7.65 19.67 5.84
CA PHE A 33 -7.12 19.88 4.49
C PHE A 33 -7.56 21.19 3.85
N SER A 34 -8.25 22.06 4.60
CA SER A 34 -8.84 23.31 4.07
C SER A 34 -7.82 24.35 3.61
N ASP A 35 -6.58 24.25 4.04
CA ASP A 35 -5.45 25.13 3.69
C ASP A 35 -4.68 24.67 2.43
N ILE A 36 -5.02 23.52 1.84
CA ILE A 36 -4.42 23.07 0.59
C ILE A 36 -5.04 23.83 -0.58
N GLU A 37 -4.29 24.80 -1.11
CA GLU A 37 -4.80 25.69 -2.17
C GLU A 37 -5.12 24.98 -3.49
N SER A 38 -4.36 23.93 -3.83
CA SER A 38 -4.54 23.12 -5.06
C SER A 38 -5.73 22.16 -4.99
N LEU A 39 -6.31 21.93 -3.80
CA LEU A 39 -7.43 21.03 -3.59
C LEU A 39 -8.74 21.61 -4.11
N LEU A 40 -9.47 20.85 -4.93
CA LEU A 40 -10.82 21.14 -5.36
C LEU A 40 -11.87 20.48 -4.46
N GLN A 41 -11.72 19.19 -4.21
CA GLN A 41 -12.77 18.37 -3.60
C GLN A 41 -12.17 17.11 -2.95
N ILE A 42 -12.80 16.67 -1.87
CA ILE A 42 -12.52 15.36 -1.25
C ILE A 42 -13.77 14.50 -1.41
N ASN A 43 -13.60 13.25 -1.87
CA ASN A 43 -14.65 12.25 -1.83
C ASN A 43 -14.19 11.09 -0.95
N SER A 44 -15.12 10.35 -0.38
CA SER A 44 -14.82 9.21 0.47
C SER A 44 -15.49 7.93 0.00
N PHE A 45 -14.83 6.81 0.28
CA PHE A 45 -15.32 5.47 0.05
C PHE A 45 -15.32 4.70 1.36
N THR A 46 -16.28 3.81 1.52
CA THR A 46 -16.28 2.83 2.61
C THR A 46 -16.44 1.44 2.01
N VAL A 47 -15.51 0.56 2.35
CA VAL A 47 -15.55 -0.87 2.03
C VAL A 47 -15.79 -1.62 3.33
N GLU A 48 -16.89 -2.36 3.42
CA GLU A 48 -17.13 -3.31 4.50
C GLU A 48 -16.54 -4.66 4.15
N MET A 49 -15.97 -5.29 5.18
CA MET A 49 -15.32 -6.59 5.08
C MET A 49 -15.84 -7.51 6.20
N ASP A 50 -15.41 -8.77 6.16
CA ASP A 50 -15.77 -9.76 7.17
C ASP A 50 -15.41 -9.31 8.60
N HIS A 51 -16.03 -9.93 9.58
CA HIS A 51 -15.82 -9.67 11.00
C HIS A 51 -16.09 -8.24 11.46
N GLY A 52 -16.85 -7.46 10.67
CA GLY A 52 -17.15 -6.06 10.97
C GLY A 52 -15.97 -5.10 10.75
N MET A 53 -14.91 -5.56 10.07
CA MET A 53 -13.87 -4.68 9.59
C MET A 53 -14.40 -3.74 8.50
N ASN A 54 -13.94 -2.49 8.51
CA ASN A 54 -14.16 -1.60 7.39
C ASN A 54 -12.87 -0.89 7.00
N SER A 55 -12.84 -0.40 5.76
CA SER A 55 -11.81 0.51 5.29
C SER A 55 -12.47 1.76 4.75
N ILE A 56 -11.98 2.91 5.23
CA ILE A 56 -12.35 4.23 4.75
C ILE A 56 -11.17 4.78 3.97
N SER A 57 -11.44 5.25 2.75
CA SER A 57 -10.43 5.92 1.92
C SER A 57 -10.96 7.26 1.40
N TYR A 58 -10.05 8.19 1.18
CA TYR A 58 -10.34 9.51 0.60
C TYR A 58 -9.64 9.64 -0.74
N ILE A 59 -10.37 10.20 -1.72
CA ILE A 59 -9.77 10.72 -2.95
C ILE A 59 -9.77 12.24 -2.91
N PHE A 60 -8.60 12.82 -3.06
CA PHE A 60 -8.36 14.26 -3.17
C PHE A 60 -8.23 14.61 -4.65
N LEU A 61 -9.10 15.49 -5.12
CA LEU A 61 -9.13 15.92 -6.51
C LEU A 61 -8.51 17.31 -6.63
N PRO A 62 -7.54 17.54 -7.53
CA PRO A 62 -6.94 18.85 -7.74
C PRO A 62 -7.89 19.79 -8.50
N LYS A 63 -7.69 21.11 -8.37
CA LYS A 63 -8.40 22.14 -9.16
C LYS A 63 -8.13 22.01 -10.66
N ILE A 64 -6.95 21.58 -11.02
CA ILE A 64 -6.53 21.26 -12.39
C ILE A 64 -6.07 19.82 -12.37
N SER A 65 -6.64 18.95 -13.21
CA SER A 65 -6.25 17.55 -13.31
C SER A 65 -5.26 17.31 -14.43
N ASN A 66 -4.30 16.44 -14.23
CA ASN A 66 -3.46 15.84 -15.28
C ASN A 66 -3.96 14.44 -15.67
N ASP A 67 -5.15 14.06 -15.20
CA ASP A 67 -5.80 12.76 -15.42
C ASP A 67 -4.97 11.54 -14.97
N LYS A 68 -4.10 11.74 -13.98
CA LYS A 68 -3.29 10.68 -13.36
C LYS A 68 -3.68 10.53 -11.88
N LEU A 69 -3.71 9.27 -11.44
CA LEU A 69 -4.00 8.91 -10.06
C LEU A 69 -2.74 8.35 -9.39
N ILE A 70 -2.47 8.83 -8.18
CA ILE A 70 -1.54 8.19 -7.26
C ILE A 70 -2.31 7.64 -6.06
N ILE A 71 -2.16 6.36 -5.78
CA ILE A 71 -2.61 5.74 -4.55
C ILE A 71 -1.48 5.90 -3.53
N TYR A 72 -1.78 6.48 -2.38
CA TYR A 72 -0.86 6.53 -1.25
C TYR A 72 -1.37 5.64 -0.13
N HIS A 73 -0.66 4.57 0.16
CA HIS A 73 -0.97 3.68 1.28
C HIS A 73 -0.09 4.03 2.48
N GLN A 74 -0.73 4.44 3.56
CA GLN A 74 -0.05 4.70 4.83
C GLN A 74 0.48 3.38 5.43
N GLY A 75 1.56 3.48 6.20
CA GLY A 75 2.06 2.37 7.00
C GLY A 75 1.31 2.20 8.32
N HIS A 76 1.94 1.48 9.24
CA HIS A 76 1.50 1.44 10.63
C HIS A 76 1.70 2.82 11.25
N THR A 77 0.64 3.53 11.41
CA THR A 77 0.67 4.84 12.06
C THR A 77 -0.31 4.83 13.22
N SER A 78 0.14 5.36 14.35
CA SER A 78 -0.74 5.62 15.48
C SER A 78 -1.63 6.84 15.25
N SER A 79 -1.36 7.60 14.19
CA SER A 79 -2.13 8.77 13.82
C SER A 79 -3.19 8.40 12.79
N SER A 80 -4.43 8.61 13.16
CA SER A 80 -5.48 8.76 12.17
C SER A 80 -5.21 10.02 11.36
N LEU A 81 -5.63 10.07 10.09
CA LEU A 81 -5.77 11.34 9.36
C LEU A 81 -6.61 12.38 10.13
N ARG A 82 -7.19 11.99 11.26
CA ARG A 82 -8.01 12.80 12.15
C ARG A 82 -7.26 13.34 13.37
N GLY A 83 -5.97 13.06 13.54
CA GLY A 83 -5.19 13.53 14.68
C GLY A 83 -4.17 14.61 14.28
N PRO A 84 -4.44 15.91 14.53
CA PRO A 84 -3.55 16.99 14.09
C PRO A 84 -2.19 17.04 14.83
N ASP A 85 -2.03 16.26 15.87
CA ASP A 85 -0.86 16.37 16.77
C ASP A 85 0.26 15.33 16.47
N SER A 86 0.19 14.62 15.36
CA SER A 86 1.20 13.62 15.01
C SER A 86 2.08 14.04 13.86
N HIS A 87 3.38 13.81 13.98
CA HIS A 87 4.33 14.01 12.87
C HIS A 87 3.94 13.26 11.59
N SER A 88 3.28 12.13 11.70
CA SER A 88 2.82 11.35 10.55
C SER A 88 1.70 12.05 9.79
N PHE A 89 0.77 12.71 10.48
CA PHE A 89 -0.29 13.47 9.81
C PHE A 89 0.26 14.60 8.94
N GLU A 90 1.19 15.41 9.50
CA GLU A 90 1.81 16.50 8.74
C GLU A 90 2.57 15.98 7.51
N GLN A 91 3.27 14.84 7.65
CA GLN A 91 3.94 14.21 6.52
C GLN A 91 2.96 13.74 5.46
N ASP A 92 1.90 13.05 5.85
CA ASP A 92 0.86 12.57 4.92
C ASP A 92 0.23 13.74 4.18
N LYS A 93 -0.09 14.83 4.91
CA LYS A 93 -0.63 16.05 4.31
C LYS A 93 0.33 16.70 3.32
N GLN A 94 1.63 16.76 3.64
CA GLN A 94 2.66 17.26 2.73
C GLN A 94 2.78 16.41 1.46
N ILE A 95 2.68 15.09 1.58
CA ILE A 95 2.68 14.18 0.43
C ILE A 95 1.45 14.46 -0.45
N ILE A 96 0.25 14.52 0.15
CA ILE A 96 -0.98 14.82 -0.57
C ILE A 96 -0.85 16.13 -1.33
N GLN A 97 -0.43 17.21 -0.63
CA GLN A 97 -0.27 18.53 -1.21
C GLN A 97 0.73 18.51 -2.37
N SER A 98 1.87 17.82 -2.21
CA SER A 98 2.91 17.75 -3.24
C SER A 98 2.41 17.12 -4.55
N PHE A 99 1.54 16.13 -4.47
CA PHE A 99 0.92 15.51 -5.64
C PHE A 99 -0.19 16.40 -6.23
N LEU A 100 -1.04 17.00 -5.40
CA LEU A 100 -2.08 17.94 -5.85
C LEU A 100 -1.47 19.15 -6.55
N ASP A 101 -0.35 19.69 -6.06
CA ASP A 101 0.37 20.81 -6.67
C ASP A 101 0.95 20.46 -8.05
N LYS A 102 1.14 19.17 -8.32
CA LYS A 102 1.50 18.61 -9.64
C LYS A 102 0.30 18.08 -10.43
N ASN A 103 -0.91 18.45 -10.01
CA ASN A 103 -2.17 18.12 -10.67
C ASN A 103 -2.57 16.63 -10.65
N TYR A 104 -1.94 15.80 -9.83
CA TYR A 104 -2.36 14.41 -9.61
C TYR A 104 -3.57 14.37 -8.68
N SER A 105 -4.50 13.46 -8.95
CA SER A 105 -5.46 13.02 -7.94
C SER A 105 -4.77 12.05 -6.97
N VAL A 106 -5.13 12.13 -5.68
CA VAL A 106 -4.50 11.32 -4.62
C VAL A 106 -5.56 10.47 -3.92
N LEU A 107 -5.42 9.16 -3.93
CA LEU A 107 -6.31 8.23 -3.22
C LEU A 107 -5.55 7.61 -2.04
N ILE A 108 -6.07 7.78 -0.82
CA ILE A 108 -5.37 7.36 0.40
C ILE A 108 -6.05 6.18 1.05
N PHE A 109 -5.21 5.25 1.53
CA PHE A 109 -5.61 4.14 2.39
C PHE A 109 -4.79 4.08 3.66
N SER A 110 -5.44 3.64 4.74
CA SER A 110 -4.79 3.25 6.00
C SER A 110 -4.76 1.73 6.13
N MET A 111 -3.83 1.22 6.95
CA MET A 111 -3.76 -0.20 7.28
C MET A 111 -5.03 -0.66 8.02
N PRO A 112 -5.40 -1.96 7.96
CA PRO A 112 -6.52 -2.50 8.72
C PRO A 112 -6.38 -2.22 10.21
N GLY A 113 -7.46 -1.77 10.84
CA GLY A 113 -7.46 -1.42 12.28
C GLY A 113 -6.68 -0.15 12.63
N ASN A 114 -6.19 0.59 11.64
CA ASN A 114 -5.38 1.81 11.81
C ASN A 114 -6.02 3.00 11.10
N GLY A 115 -5.59 4.19 11.49
CA GLY A 115 -5.96 5.43 10.83
C GLY A 115 -7.47 5.67 10.82
N MET A 116 -8.06 5.78 9.63
CA MET A 116 -9.50 5.96 9.45
C MET A 116 -10.31 4.68 9.62
N ASN A 117 -9.65 3.52 9.64
CA ASN A 117 -10.30 2.23 9.69
C ASN A 117 -10.68 1.86 11.13
N ASN A 118 -11.75 1.09 11.29
CA ASN A 118 -12.18 0.64 12.61
C ASN A 118 -11.35 -0.57 13.11
N ALA A 119 -11.39 -0.76 14.42
CA ALA A 119 -10.91 -1.97 15.09
C ALA A 119 -12.10 -2.66 15.79
N PRO A 120 -12.79 -3.59 15.12
CA PRO A 120 -14.00 -4.20 15.67
C PRO A 120 -13.68 -5.13 16.83
N VAL A 121 -14.68 -5.32 17.69
CA VAL A 121 -14.69 -6.38 18.72
C VAL A 121 -15.32 -7.63 18.13
N VAL A 122 -14.56 -8.71 18.10
CA VAL A 122 -15.01 -10.03 17.60
C VAL A 122 -15.09 -11.01 18.74
N ASP A 123 -16.17 -11.78 18.78
CA ASP A 123 -16.32 -12.89 19.73
C ASP A 123 -15.71 -14.16 19.12
N ILE A 124 -14.56 -14.56 19.65
CA ILE A 124 -13.78 -15.70 19.13
C ILE A 124 -14.09 -16.91 20.01
N PRO A 125 -14.55 -18.04 19.43
CA PRO A 125 -14.84 -19.24 20.19
C PRO A 125 -13.68 -19.63 21.13
N HIS A 126 -14.00 -19.91 22.40
CA HIS A 126 -13.04 -20.29 23.45
C HIS A 126 -12.08 -19.19 23.94
N LEU A 127 -12.00 -18.03 23.27
CA LEU A 127 -11.16 -16.89 23.67
C LEU A 127 -12.00 -15.71 24.20
N GLY A 128 -13.28 -15.61 23.78
CA GLY A 128 -14.15 -14.49 24.12
C GLY A 128 -13.97 -13.29 23.24
N LYS A 129 -14.33 -12.10 23.74
CA LYS A 129 -14.32 -10.84 22.98
C LYS A 129 -12.93 -10.26 22.88
N ILE A 130 -12.42 -10.15 21.66
CA ILE A 130 -11.10 -9.58 21.31
C ILE A 130 -11.30 -8.36 20.42
N ILE A 131 -10.58 -7.28 20.70
CA ILE A 131 -10.51 -6.11 19.81
C ILE A 131 -9.44 -6.38 18.76
N LEU A 132 -9.79 -6.29 17.47
CA LEU A 132 -8.83 -6.47 16.36
C LEU A 132 -8.05 -5.18 16.06
N ASN A 133 -7.25 -4.73 17.03
CA ASN A 133 -6.46 -3.49 16.94
C ASN A 133 -4.93 -3.74 16.80
N SER A 134 -4.55 -4.97 16.53
CA SER A 134 -3.19 -5.38 16.17
C SER A 134 -3.28 -6.37 15.04
N HIS A 135 -2.35 -6.29 14.08
CA HIS A 135 -2.31 -7.25 12.97
C HIS A 135 -2.09 -8.67 13.45
N ASP A 136 -1.34 -8.87 14.54
CA ASP A 136 -1.18 -10.20 15.14
C ASP A 136 -2.47 -10.81 15.66
N HIS A 137 -3.48 -10.00 15.97
CA HIS A 137 -4.80 -10.51 16.36
C HIS A 137 -5.53 -11.19 15.20
N PHE A 138 -5.18 -10.89 13.96
CA PHE A 138 -5.77 -11.51 12.77
C PHE A 138 -5.51 -13.02 12.72
N LYS A 139 -4.41 -13.50 13.29
CA LYS A 139 -4.14 -14.94 13.47
C LYS A 139 -5.26 -15.68 14.19
N LEU A 140 -5.98 -14.97 15.09
CA LEU A 140 -7.03 -15.56 15.92
C LEU A 140 -8.33 -15.80 15.16
N ILE A 141 -8.54 -15.15 14.03
CA ILE A 141 -9.73 -15.30 13.18
C ILE A 141 -9.43 -16.03 11.87
N GLU A 142 -8.17 -16.40 11.64
CA GLU A 142 -7.77 -17.15 10.45
C GLU A 142 -8.32 -18.58 10.50
N THR A 143 -8.83 -19.05 9.36
CA THR A 143 -9.36 -20.41 9.21
C THR A 143 -8.93 -20.98 7.85
N LYS A 144 -9.27 -22.24 7.58
CA LYS A 144 -9.01 -22.86 6.27
C LYS A 144 -9.75 -22.21 5.10
N THR A 145 -10.81 -21.47 5.39
CA THR A 145 -11.69 -20.84 4.39
C THR A 145 -11.78 -19.33 4.53
N PHE A 146 -10.98 -18.74 5.42
CA PHE A 146 -10.93 -17.31 5.64
C PHE A 146 -9.51 -16.87 6.00
N HIS A 147 -8.90 -16.01 5.18
CA HIS A 147 -7.56 -15.50 5.37
C HIS A 147 -7.59 -13.97 5.54
N PRO A 148 -7.29 -13.46 6.75
CA PRO A 148 -7.34 -12.02 7.05
C PRO A 148 -6.41 -11.14 6.23
N ILE A 149 -5.44 -11.70 5.51
CA ILE A 149 -4.61 -10.96 4.56
C ILE A 149 -5.46 -10.20 3.52
N LYS A 150 -6.68 -10.66 3.25
CA LYS A 150 -7.63 -9.95 2.38
C LYS A 150 -7.95 -8.53 2.85
N PHE A 151 -7.92 -8.25 4.16
CA PHE A 151 -8.19 -6.93 4.73
C PHE A 151 -7.22 -5.85 4.26
N PHE A 152 -6.02 -6.24 3.88
CA PHE A 152 -4.97 -5.34 3.36
C PHE A 152 -5.14 -5.04 1.87
N ILE A 153 -5.80 -5.89 1.13
CA ILE A 153 -5.80 -5.93 -0.34
C ILE A 153 -7.17 -5.54 -0.90
N GLU A 154 -8.21 -6.14 -0.36
CA GLU A 154 -9.59 -6.03 -0.87
C GLU A 154 -10.10 -4.58 -0.94
N PRO A 155 -9.85 -3.70 0.06
CA PRO A 155 -10.31 -2.32 0.01
C PRO A 155 -9.78 -1.54 -1.20
N VAL A 156 -8.52 -1.74 -1.54
CA VAL A 156 -7.91 -1.04 -2.68
C VAL A 156 -8.51 -1.52 -3.99
N ILE A 157 -8.63 -2.85 -4.19
CA ILE A 157 -9.22 -3.43 -5.41
C ILE A 157 -10.66 -2.97 -5.59
N ILE A 158 -11.48 -3.03 -4.54
CA ILE A 158 -12.90 -2.63 -4.58
C ILE A 158 -13.04 -1.14 -4.89
N THR A 159 -12.21 -0.29 -4.27
CA THR A 159 -12.23 1.14 -4.57
C THR A 159 -11.78 1.42 -6.00
N LEU A 160 -10.77 0.72 -6.50
CA LEU A 160 -10.34 0.83 -7.89
C LEU A 160 -11.42 0.42 -8.89
N ASN A 161 -12.29 -0.53 -8.57
CA ASN A 161 -13.43 -0.87 -9.43
C ASN A 161 -14.39 0.31 -9.58
N HIS A 162 -14.62 1.07 -8.49
CA HIS A 162 -15.42 2.29 -8.54
C HIS A 162 -14.72 3.40 -9.33
N ILE A 163 -13.41 3.57 -9.11
CA ILE A 163 -12.59 4.56 -9.81
C ILE A 163 -12.65 4.32 -11.31
N GLU A 164 -12.38 3.11 -11.77
CA GLU A 164 -12.40 2.75 -13.20
C GLU A 164 -13.76 3.01 -13.86
N LYS A 165 -14.84 2.82 -13.12
CA LYS A 165 -16.19 3.02 -13.62
C LYS A 165 -16.62 4.49 -13.69
N ASN A 166 -16.11 5.34 -12.77
CA ASN A 166 -16.67 6.68 -12.54
C ASN A 166 -15.67 7.82 -12.78
N TYR A 167 -14.39 7.51 -12.97
CA TYR A 167 -13.31 8.47 -13.26
C TYR A 167 -12.59 8.05 -14.54
N ASN A 168 -11.95 9.00 -15.18
CA ASN A 168 -11.22 8.75 -16.43
C ASN A 168 -9.73 9.07 -16.24
N PHE A 169 -9.02 8.23 -15.47
CA PHE A 169 -7.59 8.38 -15.28
C PHE A 169 -6.82 7.65 -16.39
N GLU A 170 -5.84 8.34 -16.98
CA GLU A 170 -4.95 7.77 -17.99
C GLU A 170 -3.94 6.79 -17.37
N SER A 171 -3.56 7.03 -16.12
CA SER A 171 -2.66 6.15 -15.37
C SER A 171 -3.04 6.06 -13.89
N ILE A 172 -2.87 4.87 -13.34
CA ILE A 172 -3.02 4.58 -11.92
C ILE A 172 -1.68 4.08 -11.40
N ASN A 173 -1.14 4.80 -10.42
CA ASN A 173 0.14 4.50 -9.82
C ASN A 173 -0.04 4.33 -8.31
N MET A 174 0.90 3.67 -7.65
CA MET A 174 0.78 3.42 -6.21
C MET A 174 2.11 3.64 -5.50
N MET A 175 2.05 4.26 -4.33
CA MET A 175 3.17 4.34 -3.40
C MET A 175 2.72 4.03 -1.98
N GLY A 176 3.65 3.65 -1.14
CA GLY A 176 3.36 3.47 0.28
C GLY A 176 4.61 3.46 1.13
N LEU A 177 4.46 3.87 2.38
CA LEU A 177 5.51 3.89 3.40
C LEU A 177 5.32 2.70 4.35
N SER A 178 6.42 2.05 4.75
CA SER A 178 6.38 0.99 5.78
C SER A 178 5.41 -0.14 5.41
N GLY A 179 4.47 -0.52 6.25
CA GLY A 179 3.41 -1.48 5.91
C GLY A 179 2.65 -1.12 4.63
N GLY A 180 2.48 0.19 4.33
CA GLY A 180 1.92 0.65 3.06
C GLY A 180 2.83 0.36 1.86
N GLY A 181 4.15 0.36 2.05
CA GLY A 181 5.11 -0.08 1.04
C GLY A 181 5.00 -1.59 0.78
N TRP A 182 4.80 -2.38 1.82
CA TRP A 182 4.47 -3.80 1.68
C TRP A 182 3.15 -3.98 0.90
N SER A 183 2.10 -3.27 1.30
CA SER A 183 0.80 -3.28 0.59
C SER A 183 0.95 -2.92 -0.89
N THR A 184 1.79 -1.93 -1.20
CA THR A 184 2.09 -1.52 -2.58
C THR A 184 2.63 -2.67 -3.41
N VAL A 185 3.58 -3.44 -2.88
CA VAL A 185 4.13 -4.63 -3.58
C VAL A 185 3.04 -5.68 -3.81
N ILE A 186 2.30 -6.05 -2.76
CA ILE A 186 1.32 -7.14 -2.88
C ILE A 186 0.16 -6.76 -3.81
N ILE A 187 -0.37 -5.54 -3.66
CA ILE A 187 -1.52 -5.10 -4.45
C ILE A 187 -1.13 -4.96 -5.92
N SER A 188 0.03 -4.37 -6.23
CA SER A 188 0.48 -4.28 -7.62
C SER A 188 0.85 -5.63 -8.23
N ALA A 189 1.24 -6.62 -7.43
CA ALA A 189 1.42 -8.00 -7.93
C ALA A 189 0.09 -8.67 -8.32
N LEU A 190 -1.03 -8.24 -7.72
CA LEU A 190 -2.35 -8.82 -7.92
C LEU A 190 -3.25 -8.01 -8.87
N ASP A 191 -3.03 -6.72 -9.00
CA ASP A 191 -3.88 -5.82 -9.81
C ASP A 191 -3.06 -5.10 -10.88
N ASP A 192 -3.24 -5.51 -12.14
CA ASP A 192 -2.49 -5.01 -13.29
C ASP A 192 -2.91 -3.58 -13.72
N ARG A 193 -3.95 -3.00 -13.10
CA ARG A 193 -4.33 -1.58 -13.30
C ARG A 193 -3.27 -0.63 -12.75
N ILE A 194 -2.50 -1.07 -11.74
CA ILE A 194 -1.40 -0.28 -11.17
C ILE A 194 -0.19 -0.38 -12.09
N GLN A 195 0.24 0.74 -12.64
CA GLN A 195 1.33 0.78 -13.62
C GLN A 195 2.69 0.97 -12.94
N LYS A 196 2.88 2.06 -12.21
CA LYS A 196 4.13 2.36 -11.51
C LYS A 196 3.93 2.23 -10.01
N SER A 197 4.82 1.50 -9.35
CA SER A 197 4.72 1.14 -7.93
C SER A 197 5.98 1.52 -7.18
N TYR A 198 5.82 2.19 -6.03
CA TYR A 198 6.92 2.71 -5.23
C TYR A 198 6.76 2.27 -3.78
N SER A 199 7.54 1.27 -3.37
CA SER A 199 7.56 0.77 -1.99
C SER A 199 8.67 1.48 -1.21
N ILE A 200 8.30 2.24 -0.19
CA ILE A 200 9.23 3.08 0.57
C ILE A 200 9.41 2.50 1.96
N ALA A 201 10.63 2.08 2.29
CA ALA A 201 10.98 1.49 3.57
C ALA A 201 9.91 0.47 4.05
N GLY A 202 9.47 -0.43 3.15
CA GLY A 202 8.28 -1.23 3.42
C GLY A 202 8.40 -2.71 3.11
N SER A 203 9.44 -3.15 2.41
CA SER A 203 9.54 -4.54 1.99
C SER A 203 10.99 -4.98 1.88
N PHE A 204 11.33 -6.06 2.61
CA PHE A 204 12.54 -6.86 2.43
C PHE A 204 12.17 -8.31 2.21
N PRO A 205 12.95 -9.08 1.43
CA PRO A 205 12.90 -10.53 1.51
C PRO A 205 13.04 -10.97 2.96
N ILE A 206 12.23 -11.93 3.41
CA ILE A 206 12.19 -12.31 4.84
C ILE A 206 13.54 -12.76 5.41
N TRP A 207 14.40 -13.33 4.57
CA TRP A 207 15.73 -13.76 4.99
C TRP A 207 16.69 -12.60 5.33
N MET A 208 16.37 -11.37 4.92
CA MET A 208 17.09 -10.17 5.33
C MET A 208 16.68 -9.68 6.74
N ARG A 209 15.51 -10.07 7.22
CA ARG A 209 14.99 -9.67 8.54
C ARG A 209 15.43 -10.69 9.60
N SER A 210 16.69 -10.62 9.99
CA SER A 210 17.29 -11.57 10.92
C SER A 210 17.10 -11.22 12.40
N ASP A 211 16.64 -9.99 12.71
CA ASP A 211 16.36 -9.59 14.08
C ASP A 211 15.04 -10.19 14.52
N SER A 212 15.07 -11.00 15.57
CA SER A 212 13.86 -11.65 16.13
C SER A 212 12.87 -10.66 16.75
N SER A 213 13.31 -9.45 17.08
CA SER A 213 12.45 -8.38 17.59
C SER A 213 11.71 -7.62 16.48
N ASP A 214 12.16 -7.75 15.25
CA ASP A 214 11.58 -7.11 14.06
C ASP A 214 11.48 -8.10 12.89
N PHE A 215 10.84 -9.22 13.13
CA PHE A 215 10.63 -10.23 12.08
C PHE A 215 9.49 -9.87 11.13
N GLY A 216 8.61 -8.99 11.52
CA GLY A 216 7.44 -8.52 10.78
C GLY A 216 6.12 -8.93 11.39
N ASP A 217 5.07 -8.25 10.97
CA ASP A 217 3.71 -8.48 11.41
C ASP A 217 3.08 -9.71 10.74
N TYR A 218 1.85 -10.02 11.12
CA TYR A 218 1.07 -11.14 10.58
C TYR A 218 1.15 -11.23 9.05
N GLU A 219 0.82 -10.15 8.35
CA GLU A 219 0.74 -10.12 6.88
C GLU A 219 2.08 -10.35 6.19
N GLN A 220 3.18 -10.05 6.88
CA GLN A 220 4.54 -10.17 6.34
C GLN A 220 5.14 -11.57 6.50
N THR A 221 4.51 -12.44 7.30
CA THR A 221 5.12 -13.70 7.74
C THR A 221 4.24 -14.93 7.54
N ILE A 222 3.13 -14.85 6.81
CA ILE A 222 2.20 -15.98 6.57
C ILE A 222 2.89 -17.06 5.73
N PRO A 223 3.23 -18.24 6.30
CA PRO A 223 4.01 -19.24 5.59
C PRO A 223 3.33 -19.75 4.32
N GLU A 224 2.02 -20.00 4.39
CA GLU A 224 1.23 -20.56 3.29
C GLU A 224 1.15 -19.57 2.12
N PHE A 225 1.04 -18.28 2.39
CA PHE A 225 1.02 -17.24 1.38
C PHE A 225 2.37 -17.13 0.67
N TYR A 226 3.46 -17.04 1.44
CA TYR A 226 4.81 -16.89 0.88
C TYR A 226 5.39 -18.16 0.28
N GLN A 227 4.81 -19.34 0.54
CA GLN A 227 5.11 -20.58 -0.22
C GLN A 227 4.54 -20.53 -1.64
N ILE A 228 3.44 -19.82 -1.87
CA ILE A 228 2.88 -19.64 -3.22
C ILE A 228 3.74 -18.68 -4.03
N ALA A 229 4.11 -17.54 -3.46
CA ALA A 229 5.03 -16.57 -4.05
C ALA A 229 5.85 -15.89 -2.95
N ASN A 230 7.16 -16.08 -3.01
CA ASN A 230 8.08 -15.40 -2.10
C ASN A 230 8.25 -13.91 -2.48
N TYR A 231 9.00 -13.16 -1.68
CA TYR A 231 9.16 -11.71 -1.88
C TYR A 231 9.74 -11.36 -3.26
N GLU A 232 10.77 -12.07 -3.71
CA GLU A 232 11.40 -11.82 -5.02
C GLU A 232 10.44 -12.11 -6.18
N GLU A 233 9.58 -13.10 -6.01
CA GLU A 233 8.54 -13.41 -6.99
C GLU A 233 7.41 -12.39 -6.99
N LEU A 234 7.07 -11.84 -5.82
CA LEU A 234 6.11 -10.73 -5.71
C LEU A 234 6.69 -9.46 -6.34
N TYR A 235 7.97 -9.16 -6.15
CA TYR A 235 8.64 -8.04 -6.83
C TYR A 235 8.61 -8.21 -8.36
N LEU A 236 8.90 -9.42 -8.84
CA LEU A 236 8.80 -9.73 -10.26
C LEU A 236 7.37 -9.55 -10.79
N MET A 237 6.35 -10.03 -10.06
CA MET A 237 4.94 -9.91 -10.46
C MET A 237 4.47 -8.45 -10.46
N SER A 238 4.92 -7.64 -9.49
CA SER A 238 4.59 -6.21 -9.41
C SER A 238 5.21 -5.40 -10.54
N SER A 239 6.39 -5.83 -11.01
CA SER A 239 7.16 -5.17 -12.07
C SER A 239 6.74 -5.60 -13.48
N TYR A 240 6.28 -6.85 -13.64
CA TYR A 240 6.08 -7.47 -14.94
C TYR A 240 4.88 -6.90 -15.67
N GLY A 241 5.11 -6.42 -16.89
CA GLY A 241 4.09 -5.93 -17.81
C GLY A 241 4.56 -4.74 -18.64
N VAL A 242 3.85 -4.44 -19.72
CA VAL A 242 4.15 -3.27 -20.54
C VAL A 242 3.85 -2.00 -19.75
N GLY A 243 4.82 -1.11 -19.61
CA GLY A 243 4.70 0.13 -18.85
C GLY A 243 4.63 -0.05 -17.33
N ARG A 244 4.84 -1.28 -16.83
CA ARG A 244 4.85 -1.53 -15.39
C ARG A 244 6.24 -1.44 -14.81
N GLU A 245 6.33 -0.85 -13.62
CA GLU A 245 7.57 -0.83 -12.84
C GLU A 245 7.30 -0.95 -11.34
N LEU A 246 8.26 -1.53 -10.64
CA LEU A 246 8.36 -1.46 -9.19
C LEU A 246 9.73 -0.90 -8.82
N ILE A 247 9.74 0.15 -7.98
CA ILE A 247 10.96 0.68 -7.38
C ILE A 247 10.85 0.58 -5.87
N LEU A 248 11.85 -0.06 -5.26
CA LEU A 248 11.99 -0.08 -3.81
C LEU A 248 12.88 1.08 -3.38
N PHE A 249 12.42 1.86 -2.42
CA PHE A 249 13.19 2.94 -1.81
C PHE A 249 13.55 2.58 -0.38
N TYR A 250 14.80 2.76 -0.02
CA TYR A 250 15.26 2.61 1.35
C TYR A 250 15.93 3.88 1.87
N ASN A 251 15.74 4.15 3.14
CA ASN A 251 16.47 5.18 3.87
C ASN A 251 17.75 4.55 4.44
N GLU A 252 18.93 5.13 4.19
CA GLU A 252 20.24 4.55 4.55
C GLU A 252 20.31 4.11 6.00
N PHE A 253 19.87 4.99 6.90
CA PHE A 253 19.94 4.80 8.35
C PHE A 253 18.55 4.71 8.97
N ASP A 254 17.61 4.02 8.30
CA ASP A 254 16.27 3.80 8.83
C ASP A 254 16.34 3.19 10.23
N PRO A 255 15.83 3.86 11.28
CA PRO A 255 15.91 3.37 12.64
C PRO A 255 14.86 2.31 12.98
N CYS A 256 13.93 2.03 12.05
CA CYS A 256 12.86 1.06 12.27
C CYS A 256 13.25 -0.31 11.69
N CYS A 257 12.93 -0.54 10.43
CA CYS A 257 12.69 -1.90 9.99
C CYS A 257 13.37 -2.24 8.66
N PHE A 258 13.70 -1.24 7.83
CA PHE A 258 14.15 -1.44 6.45
C PHE A 258 15.38 -0.57 6.11
N PRO A 259 16.49 -0.69 6.86
CA PRO A 259 17.64 0.18 6.69
C PRO A 259 18.37 -0.10 5.37
N GLY A 260 18.61 0.96 4.59
CA GLY A 260 19.28 0.86 3.29
C GLY A 260 20.72 0.36 3.38
N ASN A 261 21.40 0.59 4.50
CA ASN A 261 22.72 0.05 4.75
C ASN A 261 22.73 -1.49 4.87
N LEU A 262 21.63 -2.11 5.32
CA LEU A 262 21.49 -3.56 5.32
C LEU A 262 21.28 -4.09 3.89
N TYR A 263 20.42 -3.44 3.12
CA TYR A 263 20.25 -3.78 1.70
C TYR A 263 21.59 -3.75 0.94
N LYS A 264 22.41 -2.73 1.15
CA LYS A 264 23.71 -2.60 0.48
C LYS A 264 24.70 -3.71 0.80
N GLN A 265 24.53 -4.42 1.94
CA GLN A 265 25.33 -5.59 2.29
C GLN A 265 24.83 -6.86 1.58
N PHE A 266 23.54 -6.91 1.26
CA PHE A 266 22.88 -8.09 0.68
C PHE A 266 21.94 -7.66 -0.47
N PRO A 267 22.49 -7.10 -1.57
CA PRO A 267 21.68 -6.71 -2.71
C PRO A 267 21.05 -7.94 -3.38
N PHE A 268 19.80 -7.81 -3.82
CA PHE A 268 19.03 -8.92 -4.40
C PHE A 268 18.38 -8.59 -5.76
N GLU A 269 18.53 -7.36 -6.21
CA GLU A 269 17.85 -6.85 -7.41
C GLU A 269 18.26 -7.55 -8.71
N ASP A 270 19.50 -7.96 -8.83
CA ASP A 270 20.05 -8.53 -10.07
C ASP A 270 19.23 -9.74 -10.56
N ILE A 271 18.77 -10.59 -9.65
CA ILE A 271 17.99 -11.78 -10.02
C ILE A 271 16.62 -11.42 -10.60
N ILE A 272 16.03 -10.30 -10.16
CA ILE A 272 14.73 -9.81 -10.64
C ILE A 272 14.93 -9.12 -11.98
N ILE A 273 15.94 -8.25 -12.09
CA ILE A 273 16.28 -7.52 -13.31
C ILE A 273 16.57 -8.51 -14.45
N GLN A 274 17.44 -9.51 -14.23
CA GLN A 274 17.74 -10.53 -15.24
C GLN A 274 16.50 -11.29 -15.70
N LYS A 275 15.56 -11.60 -14.81
CA LYS A 275 14.29 -12.25 -15.19
C LYS A 275 13.41 -11.33 -16.04
N LEU A 276 13.33 -10.04 -15.71
CA LEU A 276 12.58 -9.06 -16.50
C LEU A 276 13.20 -8.84 -17.88
N GLU A 277 14.53 -8.84 -17.98
CA GLU A 277 15.25 -8.76 -19.26
C GLU A 277 14.91 -9.96 -20.17
N ILE A 278 14.89 -11.19 -19.61
CA ILE A 278 14.47 -12.39 -20.34
C ILE A 278 13.02 -12.31 -20.81
N LEU A 279 12.15 -11.71 -19.98
CA LEU A 279 10.73 -11.56 -20.27
C LEU A 279 10.43 -10.36 -21.18
N GLU A 280 11.42 -9.48 -21.41
CA GLU A 280 11.33 -8.28 -22.24
C GLU A 280 10.19 -7.31 -21.85
N LYS A 281 9.76 -7.34 -20.58
CA LYS A 281 8.63 -6.55 -20.07
C LYS A 281 8.79 -6.19 -18.62
N GLY A 282 8.57 -4.91 -18.33
CA GLY A 282 8.59 -4.40 -16.96
C GLY A 282 9.94 -3.87 -16.52
N LYS A 283 9.96 -3.21 -15.36
CA LYS A 283 11.16 -2.62 -14.79
C LYS A 283 11.18 -2.77 -13.28
N PHE A 284 12.35 -3.09 -12.74
CA PHE A 284 12.61 -3.15 -11.30
C PHE A 284 13.88 -2.38 -10.98
N ASP A 285 13.87 -1.66 -9.87
CA ASP A 285 15.03 -0.93 -9.36
C ASP A 285 14.99 -0.81 -7.84
N VAL A 286 16.13 -0.56 -7.23
CA VAL A 286 16.27 -0.28 -5.80
C VAL A 286 17.10 0.98 -5.61
N ILE A 287 16.55 1.94 -4.87
CA ILE A 287 17.18 3.24 -4.64
C ILE A 287 17.32 3.49 -3.14
N VAL A 288 18.52 3.91 -2.74
CA VAL A 288 18.80 4.25 -1.34
C VAL A 288 19.02 5.76 -1.20
N ASP A 289 18.25 6.40 -0.29
CA ASP A 289 18.54 7.75 0.16
C ASP A 289 19.70 7.70 1.18
N LEU A 290 20.90 8.01 0.72
CA LEU A 290 22.15 7.88 1.47
C LEU A 290 22.27 8.83 2.67
N LYS A 291 21.36 9.79 2.80
CA LYS A 291 21.41 10.82 3.85
C LYS A 291 20.28 10.70 4.86
N GLN A 292 19.30 9.84 4.57
CA GLN A 292 18.10 9.77 5.40
C GLN A 292 18.32 8.84 6.60
N ASP A 293 18.04 9.38 7.79
CA ASP A 293 18.17 8.70 9.08
C ASP A 293 16.83 8.55 9.85
N LYS A 294 15.71 8.75 9.13
CA LYS A 294 14.36 8.61 9.68
C LYS A 294 13.55 7.64 8.85
N HIS A 295 12.52 7.06 9.47
CA HIS A 295 11.54 6.20 8.79
C HIS A 295 10.42 7.06 8.17
N ILE A 296 10.68 7.66 7.01
CA ILE A 296 9.79 8.61 6.34
C ILE A 296 9.90 8.53 4.82
N VAL A 297 8.95 9.15 4.12
CA VAL A 297 9.11 9.52 2.71
C VAL A 297 9.93 10.81 2.65
N SER A 298 11.18 10.71 2.24
CA SER A 298 12.06 11.89 2.16
C SER A 298 11.77 12.74 0.91
N ASP A 299 12.21 14.00 0.93
CA ASP A 299 12.14 14.88 -0.25
C ASP A 299 12.92 14.29 -1.43
N PHE A 300 14.04 13.60 -1.16
CA PHE A 300 14.80 12.90 -2.19
C PHE A 300 13.95 11.82 -2.85
N THR A 301 13.32 10.97 -2.05
CA THR A 301 12.45 9.89 -2.53
C THR A 301 11.28 10.45 -3.33
N LEU A 302 10.60 11.48 -2.79
CA LEU A 302 9.45 12.09 -3.45
C LEU A 302 9.83 12.72 -4.80
N ASN A 303 10.96 13.43 -4.87
CA ASN A 303 11.47 14.00 -6.13
C ASN A 303 11.84 12.92 -7.15
N LYS A 304 12.41 11.80 -6.71
CA LYS A 304 12.67 10.64 -7.59
C LYS A 304 11.38 10.05 -8.13
N ILE A 305 10.38 9.85 -7.29
CA ILE A 305 9.06 9.36 -7.72
C ILE A 305 8.46 10.28 -8.78
N PHE A 306 8.48 11.59 -8.59
CA PHE A 306 8.02 12.54 -9.62
C PHE A 306 8.80 12.39 -10.92
N SER A 307 10.12 12.24 -10.86
CA SER A 307 10.93 12.06 -12.07
C SER A 307 10.56 10.78 -12.84
N PHE A 308 10.21 9.70 -12.14
CA PHE A 308 9.74 8.45 -12.77
C PHE A 308 8.32 8.56 -13.31
N LEU A 309 7.43 9.26 -12.62
CA LEU A 309 6.06 9.50 -13.07
C LEU A 309 5.98 10.40 -14.30
N GLU A 310 6.98 11.29 -14.50
CA GLU A 310 7.10 12.21 -15.64
C GLU A 310 7.87 11.60 -16.81
N SER A 311 8.65 10.52 -16.59
CA SER A 311 9.31 9.77 -17.66
C SER A 311 8.32 8.85 -18.37
N GLU A 312 8.14 9.05 -19.69
CA GLU A 312 7.33 8.16 -20.54
C GLU A 312 7.95 6.76 -20.72
#